data_670d76c68f7f8a8784f3b5f517dd6695
#
_entry.id   670d76c68f7f8a8784f3b5f517dd6695
#
_cell.length_a   1.000
_cell.length_b   1.000
_cell.length_c   1.000
_cell.angle_alpha   90.00
_cell.angle_beta   90.00
_cell.angle_gamma   90.00
#
_symmetry.space_group_name_H-M   'P 1'
#
loop_
_entity.id
_entity.type
_entity.pdbx_description
1 polymer ?
#
loop_
_entity_poly.entity_id
_entity_poly.type
_entity_poly.pdbx_seq_one_letter_code
_entity_poly.pdbx_strand_id
1 'polypeptide(L)'
;GIRPPIVNGPMPARPLVALLDGRDCTVEMPILKDVATVAFCDAQSTQEIHEKVLNEAVGALMYHTITLSRQDLEKFKALRVIVRIGSGYDNIDIKSAAELGIAVCNIPSSSVEETADSTLCHILNLYRRVTWLHQAMREGNRASSVEQIREVAGGAVRIRGETLGIIGLGRVGQAVALRAKSFGFNVIFYDPYLPDGVERSLGLQRVGTLQDLLMHSDCITLHCSLNEHNHHLINDFTIKQMRQGCFLVNTARGGLVDEKALAQALKEGRIRGTALDVHESEPFSFAQGPLKDAPNVICTPHTAWYSEQASIESREDAAKEIRRAITGHIPDALRNCVNKEYLLLAAQWSSIDPAAVHPELNGAAAYRFPPGVVGVATPGLPEAPVVEGIVAHGIPSVSHSAPRTPSPGETSKLDADREIPADQ
;
A
#
# COMPACT_ATOMS: atom_id res chain seq x y z
N GLY A 1 25.92 -7.66 -22.49
CA GLY A 1 26.55 -8.40 -21.41
C GLY A 1 25.89 -8.03 -20.09
N ILE A 2 25.48 -9.03 -19.32
CA ILE A 2 24.90 -8.83 -17.99
C ILE A 2 26.00 -8.24 -17.11
N ARG A 3 25.73 -7.09 -16.52
CA ARG A 3 26.63 -6.44 -15.57
C ARG A 3 26.74 -7.32 -14.31
N PRO A 4 27.94 -7.69 -13.85
CA PRO A 4 28.06 -8.38 -12.57
C PRO A 4 27.61 -7.44 -11.44
N PRO A 5 26.90 -7.92 -10.42
CA PRO A 5 26.41 -7.11 -9.31
C PRO A 5 27.59 -6.59 -8.48
N ILE A 6 27.83 -5.27 -8.50
CA ILE A 6 28.90 -4.60 -7.72
C ILE A 6 28.28 -3.90 -6.50
N VAL A 7 27.61 -4.63 -5.64
CA VAL A 7 26.91 -4.06 -4.49
C VAL A 7 27.85 -3.40 -3.48
N ASN A 8 28.96 -4.03 -3.17
CA ASN A 8 29.93 -3.57 -2.17
C ASN A 8 31.37 -3.43 -2.72
N GLY A 9 31.50 -3.18 -4.01
CA GLY A 9 32.80 -2.88 -4.62
C GLY A 9 33.38 -1.53 -4.14
N PRO A 10 34.62 -1.18 -4.55
CA PRO A 10 35.24 0.08 -4.18
C PRO A 10 34.32 1.27 -4.50
N MET A 11 34.19 2.21 -3.56
CA MET A 11 33.39 3.42 -3.69
C MET A 11 34.28 4.54 -4.23
N PRO A 12 33.82 5.36 -5.20
CA PRO A 12 34.49 6.60 -5.57
C PRO A 12 34.69 7.49 -4.34
N ALA A 13 35.75 8.27 -4.32
CA ALA A 13 36.07 9.15 -3.20
C ALA A 13 34.91 10.12 -2.87
N ARG A 14 34.17 10.52 -3.91
CA ARG A 14 32.99 11.37 -3.77
C ARG A 14 31.90 10.90 -4.74
N PRO A 15 31.10 9.88 -4.32
CA PRO A 15 30.09 9.29 -5.20
C PRO A 15 28.99 10.30 -5.55
N LEU A 16 28.45 10.17 -6.77
CA LEU A 16 27.30 10.96 -7.23
C LEU A 16 26.01 10.34 -6.74
N VAL A 17 25.17 11.17 -6.14
CA VAL A 17 23.78 10.86 -5.76
C VAL A 17 22.85 11.78 -6.55
N ALA A 18 21.86 11.25 -7.22
CA ALA A 18 20.95 12.01 -8.06
C ALA A 18 19.50 11.87 -7.62
N LEU A 19 18.79 13.00 -7.52
CA LEU A 19 17.34 13.05 -7.50
C LEU A 19 16.84 12.98 -8.94
N LEU A 20 16.05 11.95 -9.27
CA LEU A 20 15.69 11.65 -10.65
C LEU A 20 14.52 12.52 -11.15
N ASP A 21 13.43 12.58 -10.40
CA ASP A 21 12.15 13.19 -10.79
C ASP A 21 11.77 14.42 -9.93
N GLY A 22 12.75 15.19 -9.56
CA GLY A 22 12.57 16.45 -8.83
C GLY A 22 13.79 17.35 -8.97
N ARG A 23 13.68 18.58 -8.51
CA ARG A 23 14.74 19.59 -8.64
C ARG A 23 15.23 20.16 -7.31
N ASP A 24 14.47 20.01 -6.24
CA ASP A 24 14.82 20.56 -4.94
C ASP A 24 15.58 19.53 -4.10
N CYS A 25 16.84 19.80 -3.81
CA CYS A 25 17.73 19.01 -2.97
C CYS A 25 18.16 19.75 -1.70
N THR A 26 17.45 20.80 -1.30
CA THR A 26 17.84 21.66 -0.16
C THR A 26 17.85 20.91 1.18
N VAL A 27 17.02 19.88 1.33
CA VAL A 27 16.96 19.04 2.53
C VAL A 27 18.03 17.94 2.50
N GLU A 28 18.24 17.32 1.35
CA GLU A 28 19.18 16.20 1.17
C GLU A 28 20.65 16.65 1.22
N MET A 29 20.94 17.81 0.66
CA MET A 29 22.29 18.32 0.48
C MET A 29 23.06 18.50 1.81
N PRO A 30 22.51 19.09 2.87
CA PRO A 30 23.20 19.20 4.16
C PRO A 30 23.57 17.86 4.79
N ILE A 31 22.77 16.80 4.53
CA ILE A 31 22.98 15.46 5.09
C ILE A 31 24.04 14.68 4.31
N LEU A 32 24.20 14.96 3.02
CA LEU A 32 25.07 14.20 2.12
C LEU A 32 26.36 14.92 1.70
N LYS A 33 26.46 16.23 1.90
CA LYS A 33 27.56 17.06 1.36
C LYS A 33 28.98 16.62 1.74
N ASP A 34 29.15 15.97 2.87
CA ASP A 34 30.45 15.48 3.34
C ASP A 34 30.84 14.11 2.74
N VAL A 35 29.88 13.33 2.24
CA VAL A 35 30.10 11.96 1.73
C VAL A 35 29.78 11.79 0.25
N ALA A 36 29.09 12.73 -0.38
CA ALA A 36 28.62 12.62 -1.76
C ALA A 36 28.50 13.96 -2.48
N THR A 37 28.46 13.91 -3.80
CA THR A 37 27.99 15.01 -4.64
C THR A 37 26.52 14.78 -4.95
N VAL A 38 25.66 15.77 -4.70
CA VAL A 38 24.22 15.70 -4.93
C VAL A 38 23.84 16.48 -6.18
N ALA A 39 23.10 15.87 -7.09
CA ALA A 39 22.59 16.46 -8.31
C ALA A 39 21.10 16.14 -8.49
N PHE A 40 20.43 16.79 -9.45
CA PHE A 40 19.06 16.49 -9.82
C PHE A 40 18.89 16.43 -11.33
N CYS A 41 17.87 15.69 -11.81
CA CYS A 41 17.52 15.58 -13.21
C CYS A 41 16.23 16.30 -13.58
N ASP A 42 15.30 16.41 -12.64
CA ASP A 42 13.93 16.91 -12.88
C ASP A 42 13.24 16.22 -14.08
N ALA A 43 13.46 14.91 -14.21
CA ALA A 43 12.99 14.12 -15.34
C ALA A 43 11.49 13.82 -15.23
N GLN A 44 10.76 14.02 -16.32
CA GLN A 44 9.34 13.64 -16.46
C GLN A 44 9.19 12.23 -17.02
N SER A 45 10.26 11.67 -17.57
CA SER A 45 10.36 10.32 -18.10
C SER A 45 11.78 9.81 -17.94
N THR A 46 11.96 8.47 -18.04
CA THR A 46 13.28 7.86 -17.93
C THR A 46 14.24 8.24 -19.05
N GLN A 47 13.71 8.68 -20.20
CA GLN A 47 14.51 9.19 -21.33
C GLN A 47 15.17 10.54 -21.03
N GLU A 48 14.64 11.29 -20.09
CA GLU A 48 15.18 12.60 -19.69
C GLU A 48 16.27 12.51 -18.62
N ILE A 49 16.55 11.31 -18.10
CA ILE A 49 17.63 11.11 -17.12
C ILE A 49 18.97 11.40 -17.80
N HIS A 50 19.71 12.34 -17.23
CA HIS A 50 20.96 12.81 -17.81
C HIS A 50 22.00 11.69 -17.93
N GLU A 51 22.76 11.65 -19.04
CA GLU A 51 23.76 10.63 -19.34
C GLU A 51 24.82 10.48 -18.23
N LYS A 52 25.27 11.59 -17.64
CA LYS A 52 26.22 11.56 -16.52
C LYS A 52 25.66 10.81 -15.31
N VAL A 53 24.36 10.98 -15.01
CA VAL A 53 23.70 10.26 -13.92
C VAL A 53 23.62 8.78 -14.23
N LEU A 54 23.25 8.39 -15.45
CA LEU A 54 23.23 6.99 -15.87
C LEU A 54 24.62 6.32 -15.77
N ASN A 55 25.68 7.05 -16.06
CA ASN A 55 27.05 6.53 -16.06
C ASN A 55 27.70 6.50 -14.68
N GLU A 56 27.43 7.49 -13.83
CA GLU A 56 28.23 7.75 -12.62
C GLU A 56 27.45 7.64 -11.30
N ALA A 57 26.11 7.80 -11.31
CA ALA A 57 25.35 7.81 -10.05
C ALA A 57 25.45 6.47 -9.33
N VAL A 58 25.86 6.53 -8.08
CA VAL A 58 25.93 5.41 -7.12
C VAL A 58 24.63 5.29 -6.34
N GLY A 59 23.99 6.39 -6.02
CA GLY A 59 22.70 6.46 -5.36
C GLY A 59 21.69 7.28 -6.17
N ALA A 60 20.44 6.88 -6.12
CA ALA A 60 19.32 7.60 -6.69
C ALA A 60 18.21 7.81 -5.66
N LEU A 61 17.68 9.01 -5.65
CA LEU A 61 16.48 9.40 -4.93
C LEU A 61 15.36 9.62 -5.94
N MET A 62 14.15 9.18 -5.63
CA MET A 62 13.01 9.39 -6.52
C MET A 62 11.69 9.42 -5.77
N TYR A 63 10.74 10.10 -6.36
CA TYR A 63 9.34 10.12 -5.96
C TYR A 63 8.56 9.03 -6.73
N HIS A 64 7.28 9.29 -7.03
CA HIS A 64 6.39 8.33 -7.71
C HIS A 64 6.13 8.68 -9.20
N THR A 65 6.68 9.77 -9.69
CA THR A 65 6.29 10.35 -11.00
C THR A 65 6.90 9.64 -12.19
N ILE A 66 7.97 8.88 -11.99
CA ILE A 66 8.59 8.04 -13.03
C ILE A 66 8.59 6.56 -12.61
N THR A 67 8.64 5.68 -13.59
CA THR A 67 8.69 4.22 -13.40
C THR A 67 10.03 3.68 -13.90
N LEU A 68 10.73 2.90 -13.08
CA LEU A 68 11.97 2.22 -13.46
C LEU A 68 11.69 0.75 -13.74
N SER A 69 11.64 0.41 -15.03
CA SER A 69 11.58 -0.97 -15.51
C SER A 69 12.97 -1.61 -15.51
N ARG A 70 13.06 -2.91 -15.77
CA ARG A 70 14.33 -3.60 -15.99
C ARG A 70 15.21 -2.88 -17.03
N GLN A 71 14.62 -2.48 -18.14
CA GLN A 71 15.35 -1.79 -19.23
C GLN A 71 15.92 -0.44 -18.77
N ASP A 72 15.19 0.28 -17.92
CA ASP A 72 15.67 1.54 -17.36
C ASP A 72 16.81 1.31 -16.37
N LEU A 73 16.68 0.31 -15.50
CA LEU A 73 17.70 -0.06 -14.51
C LEU A 73 19.01 -0.50 -15.15
N GLU A 74 18.97 -1.21 -16.29
CA GLU A 74 20.14 -1.66 -17.05
C GLU A 74 20.97 -0.50 -17.64
N LYS A 75 20.38 0.67 -17.81
CA LYS A 75 21.09 1.86 -18.30
C LYS A 75 22.04 2.47 -17.25
N PHE A 76 21.79 2.24 -15.98
CA PHE A 76 22.65 2.73 -14.90
C PHE A 76 23.89 1.85 -14.76
N LYS A 77 25.07 2.43 -14.85
CA LYS A 77 26.33 1.68 -14.84
C LYS A 77 27.00 1.56 -13.48
N ALA A 78 26.71 2.49 -12.57
CA ALA A 78 27.36 2.54 -11.27
C ALA A 78 26.36 2.46 -10.09
N LEU A 79 25.05 2.40 -10.34
CA LEU A 79 24.00 2.49 -9.33
C LEU A 79 24.04 1.29 -8.38
N ARG A 80 23.95 1.55 -7.08
CA ARG A 80 23.97 0.54 -6.00
C ARG A 80 22.75 0.60 -5.12
N VAL A 81 22.13 1.78 -5.02
CA VAL A 81 20.97 2.01 -4.15
C VAL A 81 20.01 2.99 -4.78
N ILE A 82 18.72 2.67 -4.67
CA ILE A 82 17.62 3.57 -4.97
C ILE A 82 16.83 3.76 -3.69
N VAL A 83 16.55 5.00 -3.32
CA VAL A 83 15.64 5.30 -2.22
C VAL A 83 14.42 6.02 -2.78
N ARG A 84 13.26 5.36 -2.67
CA ARG A 84 11.96 5.92 -2.98
C ARG A 84 11.53 6.82 -1.83
N ILE A 85 11.37 8.12 -2.08
CA ILE A 85 10.92 9.10 -1.09
C ILE A 85 9.41 8.94 -0.89
N GLY A 86 9.03 8.00 -0.07
CA GLY A 86 7.65 7.62 0.22
C GLY A 86 7.50 6.13 0.45
N SER A 87 6.28 5.68 0.72
CA SER A 87 5.99 4.31 1.15
C SER A 87 5.91 3.31 -0.01
N GLY A 88 5.16 3.62 -1.07
CA GLY A 88 4.96 2.72 -2.20
C GLY A 88 6.17 2.64 -3.12
N TYR A 89 6.45 1.47 -3.65
CA TYR A 89 7.58 1.21 -4.56
C TYR A 89 7.18 0.37 -5.78
N ASP A 90 5.90 0.33 -6.10
CA ASP A 90 5.33 -0.36 -7.27
C ASP A 90 5.81 0.23 -8.61
N ASN A 91 6.34 1.44 -8.60
CA ASN A 91 6.98 2.10 -9.75
C ASN A 91 8.46 1.69 -9.98
N ILE A 92 8.99 0.73 -9.23
CA ILE A 92 10.35 0.21 -9.38
C ILE A 92 10.29 -1.31 -9.49
N ASP A 93 10.92 -1.87 -10.53
CA ASP A 93 11.12 -3.32 -10.65
C ASP A 93 12.20 -3.79 -9.66
N ILE A 94 11.76 -4.10 -8.43
CA ILE A 94 12.66 -4.43 -7.33
C ILE A 94 13.40 -5.76 -7.50
N LYS A 95 12.82 -6.72 -8.24
CA LYS A 95 13.46 -8.00 -8.54
C LYS A 95 14.61 -7.80 -9.53
N SER A 96 14.33 -7.11 -10.63
CA SER A 96 15.36 -6.76 -11.62
C SER A 96 16.46 -5.88 -11.02
N ALA A 97 16.12 -4.96 -10.14
CA ALA A 97 17.10 -4.16 -9.40
C ALA A 97 18.05 -5.05 -8.60
N ALA A 98 17.52 -6.03 -7.87
CA ALA A 98 18.34 -6.98 -7.09
C ALA A 98 19.26 -7.83 -7.97
N GLU A 99 18.79 -8.32 -9.12
CA GLU A 99 19.60 -9.05 -10.10
C GLU A 99 20.76 -8.21 -10.66
N LEU A 100 20.58 -6.89 -10.73
CA LEU A 100 21.59 -5.93 -11.14
C LEU A 100 22.48 -5.43 -9.98
N GLY A 101 22.27 -5.96 -8.78
CA GLY A 101 23.01 -5.58 -7.59
C GLY A 101 22.61 -4.21 -7.04
N ILE A 102 21.37 -3.79 -7.24
CA ILE A 102 20.83 -2.50 -6.79
C ILE A 102 19.87 -2.75 -5.64
N ALA A 103 20.18 -2.20 -4.46
CA ALA A 103 19.26 -2.18 -3.33
C ALA A 103 18.16 -1.13 -3.56
N VAL A 104 16.94 -1.47 -3.20
CA VAL A 104 15.80 -0.54 -3.24
C VAL A 104 15.28 -0.36 -1.84
N CYS A 105 15.15 0.90 -1.42
CA CYS A 105 14.62 1.30 -0.13
C CYS A 105 13.39 2.20 -0.29
N ASN A 106 12.54 2.21 0.73
CA ASN A 106 11.40 3.13 0.83
C ASN A 106 11.43 3.89 2.16
N ILE A 107 10.50 4.82 2.34
CA ILE A 107 10.27 5.55 3.59
C ILE A 107 8.82 5.31 4.02
N PRO A 108 8.53 4.27 4.82
CA PRO A 108 7.18 3.78 5.04
C PRO A 108 6.40 4.51 6.14
N SER A 109 7.00 5.42 6.89
CA SER A 109 6.40 5.95 8.13
C SER A 109 6.12 7.44 8.17
N SER A 110 6.77 8.24 7.33
CA SER A 110 6.76 9.70 7.45
C SER A 110 5.43 10.38 7.14
N SER A 111 4.55 9.75 6.36
CA SER A 111 3.27 10.32 5.92
C SER A 111 2.04 9.49 6.33
N VAL A 112 2.18 8.68 7.36
CA VAL A 112 1.07 7.84 7.86
C VAL A 112 -0.09 8.70 8.33
N GLU A 113 0.20 9.73 9.13
CA GLU A 113 -0.84 10.61 9.70
C GLU A 113 -1.51 11.45 8.63
N GLU A 114 -0.74 12.05 7.72
CA GLU A 114 -1.25 12.85 6.62
C GLU A 114 -2.19 12.04 5.72
N THR A 115 -1.77 10.84 5.35
CA THR A 115 -2.59 9.96 4.52
C THR A 115 -3.86 9.52 5.24
N ALA A 116 -3.78 9.21 6.53
CA ALA A 116 -4.94 8.86 7.34
C ALA A 116 -5.90 10.06 7.49
N ASP A 117 -5.39 11.24 7.79
CA ASP A 117 -6.19 12.46 7.91
C ASP A 117 -6.87 12.83 6.59
N SER A 118 -6.14 12.77 5.48
CA SER A 118 -6.69 13.00 4.14
C SER A 118 -7.76 11.97 3.78
N THR A 119 -7.57 10.71 4.16
CA THR A 119 -8.58 9.66 3.97
C THR A 119 -9.86 9.99 4.73
N LEU A 120 -9.75 10.41 6.00
CA LEU A 120 -10.91 10.85 6.76
C LEU A 120 -11.59 12.08 6.13
N CYS A 121 -10.81 13.06 5.63
CA CYS A 121 -11.36 14.18 4.89
C CYS A 121 -12.20 13.72 3.69
N HIS A 122 -11.72 12.76 2.92
CA HIS A 122 -12.45 12.18 1.79
C HIS A 122 -13.73 11.46 2.24
N ILE A 123 -13.63 10.62 3.27
CA ILE A 123 -14.79 9.91 3.83
C ILE A 123 -15.84 10.92 4.32
N LEU A 124 -15.44 11.84 5.17
CA LEU A 124 -16.34 12.87 5.73
C LEU A 124 -16.98 13.71 4.63
N ASN A 125 -16.23 14.05 3.60
CA ASN A 125 -16.73 14.82 2.48
C ASN A 125 -17.78 14.08 1.66
N LEU A 126 -17.63 12.79 1.43
CA LEU A 126 -18.65 11.94 0.79
C LEU A 126 -19.95 11.94 1.62
N TYR A 127 -19.85 11.76 2.92
CA TYR A 127 -21.02 11.74 3.82
C TYR A 127 -21.67 13.12 4.00
N ARG A 128 -20.91 14.20 4.13
CA ARG A 128 -21.38 15.54 4.45
C ARG A 128 -21.44 16.48 3.24
N ARG A 129 -20.89 16.08 2.09
CA ARG A 129 -20.97 16.76 0.80
C ARG A 129 -20.39 18.19 0.76
N VAL A 130 -19.41 18.49 1.62
CA VAL A 130 -18.90 19.87 1.81
C VAL A 130 -18.31 20.46 0.52
N THR A 131 -17.55 19.69 -0.25
CA THR A 131 -16.96 20.16 -1.53
C THR A 131 -18.04 20.51 -2.53
N TRP A 132 -19.07 19.69 -2.70
CA TRP A 132 -20.18 19.97 -3.61
C TRP A 132 -21.03 21.14 -3.17
N LEU A 133 -21.29 21.27 -1.86
CA LEU A 133 -22.00 22.42 -1.30
C LEU A 133 -21.23 23.70 -1.49
N HIS A 134 -19.92 23.69 -1.28
CA HIS A 134 -19.05 24.82 -1.56
C HIS A 134 -19.10 25.20 -3.04
N GLN A 135 -18.98 24.23 -3.95
CA GLN A 135 -19.04 24.46 -5.38
C GLN A 135 -20.38 25.08 -5.81
N ALA A 136 -21.49 24.57 -5.30
CA ALA A 136 -22.82 25.13 -5.56
C ALA A 136 -22.91 26.60 -5.15
N MET A 137 -22.33 26.99 -4.00
CA MET A 137 -22.26 28.39 -3.57
C MET A 137 -21.40 29.24 -4.54
N ARG A 138 -20.26 28.70 -4.98
CA ARG A 138 -19.37 29.36 -5.96
C ARG A 138 -20.07 29.61 -7.30
N GLU A 139 -20.94 28.69 -7.72
CA GLU A 139 -21.75 28.77 -8.92
C GLU A 139 -22.97 29.71 -8.79
N GLY A 140 -23.12 30.37 -7.64
CA GLY A 140 -24.17 31.37 -7.43
C GLY A 140 -25.48 30.82 -6.85
N ASN A 141 -25.48 29.54 -6.43
CA ASN A 141 -26.66 28.96 -5.76
C ASN A 141 -26.90 29.63 -4.41
N ARG A 142 -28.16 30.08 -4.19
CA ARG A 142 -28.57 30.72 -2.94
C ARG A 142 -29.69 29.91 -2.30
N ALA A 143 -29.34 29.11 -1.31
CA ALA A 143 -30.33 28.36 -0.54
C ALA A 143 -30.96 29.29 0.52
N SER A 144 -32.04 29.97 0.17
CA SER A 144 -32.72 30.96 1.01
C SER A 144 -33.91 30.39 1.80
N SER A 145 -34.37 29.17 1.46
CA SER A 145 -35.44 28.47 2.16
C SER A 145 -35.00 27.10 2.66
N VAL A 146 -35.74 26.51 3.60
CA VAL A 146 -35.47 25.16 4.12
C VAL A 146 -35.60 24.12 3.01
N GLU A 147 -36.54 24.29 2.10
CA GLU A 147 -36.74 23.42 0.93
C GLU A 147 -35.53 23.44 0.01
N GLN A 148 -34.99 24.63 -0.28
CA GLN A 148 -33.77 24.79 -1.08
C GLN A 148 -32.53 24.21 -0.38
N ILE A 149 -32.45 24.31 0.96
CA ILE A 149 -31.39 23.66 1.73
C ILE A 149 -31.49 22.14 1.59
N ARG A 150 -32.70 21.57 1.71
CA ARG A 150 -32.94 20.12 1.53
C ARG A 150 -32.57 19.65 0.12
N GLU A 151 -32.84 20.49 -0.89
CA GLU A 151 -32.53 20.16 -2.28
C GLU A 151 -31.00 20.15 -2.52
N VAL A 152 -30.30 21.22 -2.15
CA VAL A 152 -28.85 21.33 -2.39
C VAL A 152 -28.03 20.35 -1.52
N ALA A 153 -28.48 20.06 -0.30
CA ALA A 153 -27.82 19.14 0.62
C ALA A 153 -28.34 17.69 0.48
N GLY A 154 -29.20 17.42 -0.47
CA GLY A 154 -29.74 16.09 -0.73
C GLY A 154 -28.63 15.05 -0.91
N GLY A 155 -28.78 13.90 -0.27
CA GLY A 155 -27.76 12.84 -0.27
C GLY A 155 -26.74 12.92 0.87
N ALA A 156 -26.74 13.96 1.70
CA ALA A 156 -25.95 13.99 2.93
C ALA A 156 -26.46 12.96 3.94
N VAL A 157 -25.57 12.22 4.57
CA VAL A 157 -25.89 11.07 5.45
C VAL A 157 -25.25 11.24 6.82
N ARG A 158 -25.89 10.62 7.80
CA ARG A 158 -25.34 10.52 9.16
C ARG A 158 -24.24 9.45 9.19
N ILE A 159 -23.14 9.73 9.88
CA ILE A 159 -22.00 8.82 10.03
C ILE A 159 -22.22 7.81 11.14
N ARG A 160 -22.71 8.25 12.30
CA ARG A 160 -22.90 7.38 13.46
C ARG A 160 -23.76 6.16 13.12
N GLY A 161 -23.23 4.97 13.37
CA GLY A 161 -23.89 3.70 13.10
C GLY A 161 -23.55 3.10 11.72
N GLU A 162 -22.94 3.88 10.83
CA GLU A 162 -22.43 3.37 9.56
C GLU A 162 -21.19 2.46 9.78
N THR A 163 -21.00 1.51 8.90
CA THR A 163 -19.85 0.59 8.93
C THR A 163 -18.81 0.99 7.90
N LEU A 164 -17.59 1.29 8.38
CA LEU A 164 -16.43 1.49 7.55
C LEU A 164 -15.68 0.17 7.39
N GLY A 165 -15.54 -0.30 6.16
CA GLY A 165 -14.72 -1.45 5.79
C GLY A 165 -13.35 -1.01 5.31
N ILE A 166 -12.29 -1.50 5.98
CA ILE A 166 -10.90 -1.20 5.64
C ILE A 166 -10.29 -2.42 4.97
N ILE A 167 -9.77 -2.26 3.76
CA ILE A 167 -8.99 -3.29 3.07
C ILE A 167 -7.50 -2.97 3.23
N GLY A 168 -6.81 -3.79 4.03
CA GLY A 168 -5.42 -3.59 4.44
C GLY A 168 -5.29 -2.82 5.76
N LEU A 169 -4.82 -3.49 6.81
CA LEU A 169 -4.64 -2.90 8.14
C LEU A 169 -3.15 -2.74 8.47
N GLY A 170 -2.41 -2.08 7.58
CA GLY A 170 -1.06 -1.63 7.81
C GLY A 170 -1.03 -0.35 8.67
N ARG A 171 0.07 0.40 8.60
CA ARG A 171 0.22 1.65 9.37
C ARG A 171 -0.90 2.64 9.12
N VAL A 172 -1.21 2.91 7.84
CA VAL A 172 -2.27 3.86 7.46
C VAL A 172 -3.65 3.32 7.81
N GLY A 173 -3.94 2.05 7.50
CA GLY A 173 -5.23 1.42 7.81
C GLY A 173 -5.56 1.47 9.31
N GLN A 174 -4.58 1.22 10.17
CA GLN A 174 -4.72 1.33 11.63
C GLN A 174 -5.01 2.78 12.05
N ALA A 175 -4.28 3.75 11.51
CA ALA A 175 -4.47 5.16 11.81
C ALA A 175 -5.86 5.66 11.37
N VAL A 176 -6.33 5.22 10.20
CA VAL A 176 -7.69 5.49 9.70
C VAL A 176 -8.74 4.87 10.62
N ALA A 177 -8.56 3.62 11.03
CA ALA A 177 -9.48 2.90 11.90
C ALA A 177 -9.70 3.64 13.23
N LEU A 178 -8.62 4.05 13.88
CA LEU A 178 -8.68 4.76 15.16
C LEU A 178 -9.39 6.12 15.04
N ARG A 179 -9.13 6.84 13.95
CA ARG A 179 -9.80 8.13 13.67
C ARG A 179 -11.29 7.93 13.38
N ALA A 180 -11.62 6.96 12.55
CA ALA A 180 -13.00 6.67 12.15
C ALA A 180 -13.90 6.28 13.35
N LYS A 181 -13.36 5.53 14.30
CA LYS A 181 -14.07 5.21 15.55
C LYS A 181 -14.52 6.45 16.31
N SER A 182 -13.70 7.50 16.34
CA SER A 182 -14.03 8.77 17.00
C SER A 182 -15.20 9.50 16.36
N PHE A 183 -15.50 9.25 15.08
CA PHE A 183 -16.66 9.78 14.38
C PHE A 183 -17.92 8.92 14.52
N GLY A 184 -17.83 7.78 15.20
CA GLY A 184 -18.96 6.90 15.42
C GLY A 184 -19.19 5.83 14.35
N PHE A 185 -18.19 5.55 13.51
CA PHE A 185 -18.19 4.38 12.64
C PHE A 185 -18.05 3.09 13.43
N ASN A 186 -18.77 2.06 13.00
CA ASN A 186 -18.38 0.68 13.25
C ASN A 186 -17.28 0.32 12.26
N VAL A 187 -16.12 -0.14 12.73
CA VAL A 187 -14.98 -0.41 11.87
C VAL A 187 -14.74 -1.92 11.77
N ILE A 188 -14.77 -2.42 10.54
CA ILE A 188 -14.36 -3.78 10.19
C ILE A 188 -13.19 -3.72 9.21
N PHE A 189 -12.37 -4.76 9.16
CA PHE A 189 -11.26 -4.82 8.20
C PHE A 189 -11.03 -6.23 7.66
N TYR A 190 -10.45 -6.28 6.48
CA TYR A 190 -9.92 -7.47 5.85
C TYR A 190 -8.44 -7.27 5.53
N ASP A 191 -7.60 -8.17 6.03
CA ASP A 191 -6.16 -8.23 5.72
C ASP A 191 -5.66 -9.67 5.90
N PRO A 192 -5.37 -10.40 4.80
CA PRO A 192 -4.92 -11.78 4.89
C PRO A 192 -3.49 -11.94 5.40
N TYR A 193 -2.70 -10.85 5.42
CA TYR A 193 -1.28 -10.87 5.79
C TYR A 193 -1.02 -10.40 7.23
N LEU A 194 -2.03 -9.85 7.90
CA LEU A 194 -1.88 -9.35 9.26
C LEU A 194 -1.75 -10.50 10.25
N PRO A 195 -0.75 -10.50 11.16
CA PRO A 195 -0.67 -11.47 12.25
C PRO A 195 -1.93 -11.46 13.12
N ASP A 196 -2.30 -12.62 13.62
CA ASP A 196 -3.46 -12.77 14.51
C ASP A 196 -3.25 -12.02 15.83
N GLY A 197 -4.30 -11.36 16.30
CA GLY A 197 -4.33 -10.68 17.60
C GLY A 197 -4.08 -9.18 17.55
N VAL A 198 -3.55 -8.62 16.45
CA VAL A 198 -3.37 -7.17 16.29
C VAL A 198 -4.72 -6.45 16.39
N GLU A 199 -5.77 -7.00 15.80
CA GLU A 199 -7.14 -6.46 15.87
C GLU A 199 -7.66 -6.33 17.29
N ARG A 200 -7.29 -7.23 18.18
CA ARG A 200 -7.73 -7.22 19.58
C ARG A 200 -7.15 -6.06 20.37
N SER A 201 -5.85 -5.78 20.15
CA SER A 201 -5.18 -4.64 20.81
C SER A 201 -5.74 -3.29 20.38
N LEU A 202 -6.26 -3.21 19.14
CA LEU A 202 -6.85 -2.00 18.57
C LEU A 202 -8.38 -1.90 18.79
N GLY A 203 -9.00 -2.95 19.32
CA GLY A 203 -10.45 -3.01 19.47
C GLY A 203 -11.20 -2.97 18.14
N LEU A 204 -10.66 -3.67 17.13
CA LEU A 204 -11.22 -3.75 15.77
C LEU A 204 -11.79 -5.14 15.50
N GLN A 205 -12.76 -5.20 14.60
CA GLN A 205 -13.35 -6.45 14.14
C GLN A 205 -12.72 -6.89 12.82
N ARG A 206 -12.12 -8.09 12.82
CA ARG A 206 -11.59 -8.72 11.61
C ARG A 206 -12.66 -9.55 10.92
N VAL A 207 -12.75 -9.45 9.59
CA VAL A 207 -13.54 -10.37 8.77
C VAL A 207 -12.63 -11.34 8.02
N GLY A 208 -13.12 -12.57 7.78
CA GLY A 208 -12.30 -13.64 7.23
C GLY A 208 -12.10 -13.59 5.72
N THR A 209 -13.00 -12.95 4.99
CA THR A 209 -12.98 -12.88 3.52
C THR A 209 -13.21 -11.45 3.02
N LEU A 210 -12.70 -11.17 1.82
CA LEU A 210 -13.00 -9.91 1.13
C LEU A 210 -14.50 -9.76 0.89
N GLN A 211 -15.18 -10.82 0.53
CA GLN A 211 -16.64 -10.81 0.30
C GLN A 211 -17.39 -10.36 1.54
N ASP A 212 -17.04 -10.87 2.72
CA ASP A 212 -17.67 -10.46 3.97
C ASP A 212 -17.47 -8.96 4.25
N LEU A 213 -16.28 -8.44 3.98
CA LEU A 213 -16.02 -7.01 4.10
C LEU A 213 -16.92 -6.21 3.16
N LEU A 214 -16.97 -6.58 1.88
CA LEU A 214 -17.77 -5.87 0.87
C LEU A 214 -19.25 -5.87 1.20
N MET A 215 -19.79 -6.99 1.67
CA MET A 215 -21.22 -7.16 1.98
C MET A 215 -21.66 -6.40 3.24
N HIS A 216 -20.75 -6.12 4.17
CA HIS A 216 -21.07 -5.54 5.47
C HIS A 216 -20.64 -4.07 5.63
N SER A 217 -20.10 -3.46 4.58
CA SER A 217 -19.61 -2.08 4.63
C SER A 217 -20.53 -1.08 3.97
N ASP A 218 -20.75 0.05 4.60
CA ASP A 218 -21.44 1.21 4.03
C ASP A 218 -20.47 2.14 3.30
N CYS A 219 -19.22 2.16 3.73
CA CYS A 219 -18.10 2.84 3.09
C CYS A 219 -16.89 1.91 3.09
N ILE A 220 -16.19 1.81 1.96
CA ILE A 220 -14.98 1.00 1.82
C ILE A 220 -13.80 1.91 1.52
N THR A 221 -12.70 1.72 2.23
CA THR A 221 -11.45 2.43 2.02
C THR A 221 -10.28 1.47 1.85
N LEU A 222 -9.43 1.76 0.86
CA LEU A 222 -8.32 0.90 0.46
C LEU A 222 -7.01 1.38 1.07
N HIS A 223 -6.30 0.49 1.77
CA HIS A 223 -5.01 0.76 2.41
C HIS A 223 -4.03 -0.40 2.25
N CYS A 224 -4.08 -1.07 1.11
CA CYS A 224 -3.16 -2.13 0.74
C CYS A 224 -2.17 -1.65 -0.34
N SER A 225 -1.01 -2.29 -0.40
CA SER A 225 -0.04 -2.07 -1.46
C SER A 225 -0.51 -2.70 -2.77
N LEU A 226 -0.16 -2.08 -3.90
CA LEU A 226 -0.41 -2.64 -5.22
C LEU A 226 0.64 -3.70 -5.56
N ASN A 227 0.19 -4.87 -5.99
CA ASN A 227 1.02 -5.96 -6.48
C ASN A 227 0.32 -6.71 -7.63
N GLU A 228 0.97 -7.74 -8.16
CA GLU A 228 0.43 -8.54 -9.27
C GLU A 228 -0.84 -9.31 -8.93
N HIS A 229 -1.13 -9.54 -7.64
CA HIS A 229 -2.29 -10.33 -7.19
C HIS A 229 -3.53 -9.49 -6.88
N ASN A 230 -3.39 -8.18 -6.72
CA ASN A 230 -4.50 -7.30 -6.32
C ASN A 230 -4.78 -6.16 -7.31
N HIS A 231 -4.18 -6.19 -8.49
CA HIS A 231 -4.55 -5.27 -9.57
C HIS A 231 -6.04 -5.43 -9.89
N HIS A 232 -6.76 -4.31 -9.98
CA HIS A 232 -8.22 -4.29 -10.12
C HIS A 232 -8.96 -5.14 -9.06
N LEU A 233 -8.49 -5.07 -7.80
CA LEU A 233 -9.18 -5.68 -6.67
C LEU A 233 -10.65 -5.25 -6.60
N ILE A 234 -10.90 -3.98 -6.86
CA ILE A 234 -12.24 -3.41 -7.04
C ILE A 234 -12.54 -3.36 -8.53
N ASN A 235 -13.44 -4.23 -8.96
CA ASN A 235 -13.87 -4.43 -10.35
C ASN A 235 -15.37 -4.68 -10.41
N ASP A 236 -15.91 -4.96 -11.60
CA ASP A 236 -17.34 -5.21 -11.79
C ASP A 236 -17.87 -6.34 -10.90
N PHE A 237 -17.11 -7.41 -10.73
CA PHE A 237 -17.51 -8.55 -9.91
C PHE A 237 -17.55 -8.20 -8.41
N THR A 238 -16.51 -7.54 -7.88
CA THR A 238 -16.45 -7.16 -6.47
C THR A 238 -17.39 -6.02 -6.13
N ILE A 239 -17.61 -5.08 -7.03
CA ILE A 239 -18.59 -4.00 -6.86
C ILE A 239 -20.02 -4.58 -6.70
N LYS A 240 -20.37 -5.63 -7.43
CA LYS A 240 -21.68 -6.29 -7.31
C LYS A 240 -21.89 -6.98 -5.95
N GLN A 241 -20.83 -7.26 -5.21
CA GLN A 241 -20.89 -7.81 -3.85
C GLN A 241 -21.04 -6.73 -2.77
N MET A 242 -20.80 -5.47 -3.09
CA MET A 242 -20.96 -4.35 -2.17
C MET A 242 -22.42 -4.08 -1.90
N ARG A 243 -22.72 -3.44 -0.76
CA ARG A 243 -24.04 -2.90 -0.49
C ARG A 243 -24.44 -1.87 -1.54
N GLN A 244 -25.71 -1.88 -1.90
CA GLN A 244 -26.27 -0.84 -2.76
C GLN A 244 -26.11 0.52 -2.10
N GLY A 245 -25.54 1.48 -2.82
CA GLY A 245 -25.29 2.83 -2.31
C GLY A 245 -24.07 2.94 -1.37
N CYS A 246 -23.12 2.00 -1.47
CA CYS A 246 -21.85 2.06 -0.77
C CYS A 246 -20.99 3.22 -1.29
N PHE A 247 -20.20 3.81 -0.41
CA PHE A 247 -19.12 4.74 -0.78
C PHE A 247 -17.78 4.00 -0.95
N LEU A 248 -16.94 4.48 -1.85
CA LEU A 248 -15.59 3.98 -2.07
C LEU A 248 -14.56 5.10 -1.97
N VAL A 249 -13.50 4.87 -1.19
CA VAL A 249 -12.37 5.79 -1.02
C VAL A 249 -11.07 5.07 -1.37
N ASN A 250 -10.24 5.67 -2.18
CA ASN A 250 -8.92 5.15 -2.51
C ASN A 250 -7.85 6.25 -2.38
N THR A 251 -7.02 6.13 -1.36
CA THR A 251 -5.81 6.93 -1.13
C THR A 251 -4.55 6.05 -1.17
N ALA A 252 -4.66 4.81 -1.65
CA ALA A 252 -3.57 3.83 -1.69
C ALA A 252 -2.86 3.84 -3.06
N ARG A 253 -3.43 3.17 -4.06
CA ARG A 253 -2.91 3.08 -5.43
C ARG A 253 -4.05 2.99 -6.44
N GLY A 254 -3.91 3.70 -7.56
CA GLY A 254 -4.92 3.74 -8.62
C GLY A 254 -5.22 2.38 -9.24
N GLY A 255 -4.19 1.56 -9.42
CA GLY A 255 -4.32 0.22 -10.01
C GLY A 255 -5.15 -0.78 -9.19
N LEU A 256 -5.53 -0.46 -7.96
CA LEU A 256 -6.44 -1.29 -7.15
C LEU A 256 -7.89 -1.22 -7.63
N VAL A 257 -8.26 -0.21 -8.39
CA VAL A 257 -9.63 0.05 -8.84
C VAL A 257 -9.70 0.06 -10.36
N ASP A 258 -10.60 -0.74 -10.91
CA ASP A 258 -11.03 -0.63 -12.30
C ASP A 258 -11.93 0.61 -12.44
N GLU A 259 -11.39 1.71 -12.93
CA GLU A 259 -12.11 2.99 -13.05
C GLU A 259 -13.29 2.90 -14.03
N LYS A 260 -13.22 2.03 -15.03
CA LYS A 260 -14.31 1.80 -15.98
C LYS A 260 -15.52 1.15 -15.29
N ALA A 261 -15.27 0.11 -14.50
CA ALA A 261 -16.29 -0.55 -13.70
C ALA A 261 -16.85 0.40 -12.63
N LEU A 262 -16.01 1.20 -11.98
CA LEU A 262 -16.40 2.20 -11.00
C LEU A 262 -17.31 3.28 -11.63
N ALA A 263 -16.94 3.81 -12.78
CA ALA A 263 -17.74 4.82 -13.51
C ALA A 263 -19.14 4.29 -13.84
N GLN A 264 -19.25 3.05 -14.30
CA GLN A 264 -20.52 2.43 -14.58
C GLN A 264 -21.37 2.25 -13.30
N ALA A 265 -20.77 1.79 -12.23
CA ALA A 265 -21.44 1.63 -10.94
C ALA A 265 -21.94 2.96 -10.35
N LEU A 266 -21.21 4.04 -10.55
CA LEU A 266 -21.63 5.39 -10.15
C LEU A 266 -22.83 5.88 -10.96
N LYS A 267 -22.84 5.65 -12.28
CA LYS A 267 -23.96 6.00 -13.17
C LYS A 267 -25.24 5.24 -12.81
N GLU A 268 -25.11 3.99 -12.41
CA GLU A 268 -26.21 3.13 -11.97
C GLU A 268 -26.65 3.39 -10.53
N GLY A 269 -25.94 4.23 -9.79
CA GLY A 269 -26.19 4.49 -8.37
C GLY A 269 -25.88 3.30 -7.45
N ARG A 270 -25.20 2.28 -7.96
CA ARG A 270 -24.78 1.13 -7.17
C ARG A 270 -23.69 1.53 -6.16
N ILE A 271 -22.76 2.37 -6.59
CA ILE A 271 -21.86 3.14 -5.72
C ILE A 271 -22.43 4.56 -5.66
N ARG A 272 -22.66 5.04 -4.46
CA ARG A 272 -23.27 6.34 -4.20
C ARG A 272 -22.36 7.50 -4.49
N GLY A 273 -21.08 7.32 -4.22
CA GLY A 273 -20.03 8.30 -4.45
C GLY A 273 -18.66 7.70 -4.19
N THR A 274 -17.65 8.34 -4.75
CA THR A 274 -16.26 7.93 -4.61
C THR A 274 -15.34 9.12 -4.40
N ALA A 275 -14.29 8.93 -3.62
CA ALA A 275 -13.21 9.90 -3.46
C ALA A 275 -11.87 9.21 -3.74
N LEU A 276 -11.16 9.71 -4.72
CA LEU A 276 -9.93 9.14 -5.24
C LEU A 276 -8.79 10.17 -5.17
N ASP A 277 -7.75 9.87 -4.42
CA ASP A 277 -6.50 10.63 -4.46
C ASP A 277 -5.51 10.05 -5.48
N VAL A 278 -5.72 8.80 -5.86
CA VAL A 278 -4.88 8.02 -6.79
C VAL A 278 -5.72 7.49 -7.95
N HIS A 279 -5.10 7.33 -9.12
CA HIS A 279 -5.78 7.06 -10.37
C HIS A 279 -5.02 6.04 -11.21
N GLU A 280 -5.71 5.32 -12.09
CA GLU A 280 -5.06 4.38 -13.02
C GLU A 280 -4.10 5.09 -13.98
N SER A 281 -4.43 6.32 -14.36
CA SER A 281 -3.55 7.18 -15.15
C SER A 281 -3.27 8.47 -14.40
N GLU A 282 -2.01 8.68 -14.07
CA GLU A 282 -1.53 9.91 -13.41
C GLU A 282 -0.53 10.64 -14.31
N PRO A 283 -0.61 11.95 -14.41
CA PRO A 283 -1.52 12.89 -13.74
C PRO A 283 -2.97 12.76 -14.22
N PHE A 284 -3.92 12.79 -13.25
CA PHE A 284 -5.34 12.66 -13.53
C PHE A 284 -5.94 13.93 -14.17
N SER A 285 -6.90 13.73 -15.07
CA SER A 285 -7.67 14.84 -15.65
C SER A 285 -9.12 14.42 -15.87
N PHE A 286 -10.06 15.30 -15.50
CA PHE A 286 -11.46 15.14 -15.85
C PHE A 286 -11.78 15.39 -17.34
N ALA A 287 -10.81 15.87 -18.13
CA ALA A 287 -11.01 16.12 -19.56
C ALA A 287 -11.17 14.81 -20.37
N GLN A 288 -10.67 13.71 -19.83
CA GLN A 288 -10.66 12.41 -20.50
C GLN A 288 -10.78 11.25 -19.49
N GLY A 289 -10.98 10.06 -19.99
CA GLY A 289 -11.04 8.85 -19.17
C GLY A 289 -12.44 8.47 -18.69
N PRO A 290 -12.58 7.31 -18.04
CA PRO A 290 -13.87 6.73 -17.67
C PRO A 290 -14.67 7.58 -16.68
N LEU A 291 -13.99 8.33 -15.80
CA LEU A 291 -14.60 9.12 -14.74
C LEU A 291 -15.05 10.52 -15.19
N LYS A 292 -14.78 10.90 -16.45
CA LYS A 292 -15.12 12.22 -16.99
C LYS A 292 -16.55 12.67 -16.71
N ASP A 293 -17.52 11.78 -16.96
CA ASP A 293 -18.95 12.05 -16.82
C ASP A 293 -19.60 11.30 -15.66
N ALA A 294 -18.79 10.71 -14.76
CA ALA A 294 -19.31 9.97 -13.63
C ALA A 294 -19.82 10.92 -12.53
N PRO A 295 -21.01 10.66 -11.95
CA PRO A 295 -21.55 11.49 -10.88
C PRO A 295 -20.86 11.22 -9.54
N ASN A 296 -20.92 12.19 -8.63
CA ASN A 296 -20.49 12.06 -7.24
C ASN A 296 -19.02 11.57 -7.07
N VAL A 297 -18.13 12.14 -7.85
CA VAL A 297 -16.69 11.86 -7.82
C VAL A 297 -15.93 13.04 -7.23
N ILE A 298 -15.07 12.78 -6.28
CA ILE A 298 -14.06 13.72 -5.76
C ILE A 298 -12.69 13.16 -6.13
N CYS A 299 -11.88 13.94 -6.84
CA CYS A 299 -10.52 13.58 -7.19
C CYS A 299 -9.53 14.61 -6.67
N THR A 300 -8.41 14.13 -6.14
CA THR A 300 -7.26 14.92 -5.73
C THR A 300 -6.00 14.38 -6.40
N PRO A 301 -4.96 15.20 -6.60
CA PRO A 301 -3.83 14.84 -7.47
C PRO A 301 -2.69 14.12 -6.75
N HIS A 302 -2.98 12.99 -6.09
CA HIS A 302 -2.02 12.17 -5.36
C HIS A 302 -1.26 12.97 -4.28
N THR A 303 -2.01 13.64 -3.42
CA THR A 303 -1.49 14.57 -2.41
C THR A 303 -1.84 14.19 -0.98
N ALA A 304 -2.51 13.06 -0.76
CA ALA A 304 -2.93 12.63 0.57
C ALA A 304 -1.75 12.48 1.56
N TRP A 305 -0.57 12.15 1.06
CA TRP A 305 0.67 11.99 1.81
C TRP A 305 1.33 13.30 2.25
N TYR A 306 0.95 14.44 1.65
CA TYR A 306 1.68 15.68 1.77
C TYR A 306 1.28 16.51 2.99
N SER A 307 2.27 16.87 3.76
CA SER A 307 2.37 18.07 4.58
C SER A 307 3.79 18.60 4.44
N GLU A 308 4.04 19.86 4.78
CA GLU A 308 5.43 20.39 4.80
C GLU A 308 6.32 19.58 5.74
N GLN A 309 5.78 19.18 6.89
CA GLN A 309 6.47 18.38 7.87
C GLN A 309 6.80 16.97 7.34
N ALA A 310 5.80 16.25 6.81
CA ALA A 310 6.01 14.91 6.26
C ALA A 310 6.96 14.92 5.06
N SER A 311 6.89 15.96 4.22
CA SER A 311 7.81 16.13 3.09
C SER A 311 9.26 16.28 3.57
N ILE A 312 9.52 17.12 4.57
CA ILE A 312 10.87 17.30 5.13
C ILE A 312 11.35 15.99 5.77
N GLU A 313 10.55 15.38 6.63
CA GLU A 313 10.91 14.13 7.32
C GLU A 313 11.23 13.00 6.35
N SER A 314 10.42 12.80 5.31
CA SER A 314 10.66 11.75 4.31
C SER A 314 11.94 11.99 3.50
N ARG A 315 12.23 13.24 3.18
CA ARG A 315 13.45 13.63 2.44
C ARG A 315 14.69 13.48 3.31
N GLU A 316 14.62 13.88 4.57
CA GLU A 316 15.72 13.67 5.54
C GLU A 316 16.01 12.18 5.72
N ASP A 317 14.98 11.36 5.93
CA ASP A 317 15.13 9.93 6.13
C ASP A 317 15.65 9.23 4.87
N ALA A 318 15.23 9.66 3.69
CA ALA A 318 15.77 9.17 2.43
C ALA A 318 17.26 9.51 2.25
N ALA A 319 17.65 10.73 2.57
CA ALA A 319 19.06 11.13 2.54
C ALA A 319 19.91 10.34 3.56
N LYS A 320 19.38 10.10 4.77
CA LYS A 320 20.03 9.26 5.78
C LYS A 320 20.18 7.80 5.30
N GLU A 321 19.21 7.27 4.56
CA GLU A 321 19.29 5.92 3.98
C GLU A 321 20.37 5.84 2.88
N ILE A 322 20.44 6.83 2.00
CA ILE A 322 21.54 6.97 1.03
C ILE A 322 22.90 7.03 1.74
N ARG A 323 23.00 7.82 2.83
CA ARG A 323 24.23 7.93 3.61
C ARG A 323 24.65 6.57 4.18
N ARG A 324 23.71 5.81 4.73
CA ARG A 324 23.98 4.44 5.22
C ARG A 324 24.50 3.52 4.11
N ALA A 325 23.92 3.62 2.92
CA ALA A 325 24.37 2.84 1.75
C ALA A 325 25.79 3.19 1.31
N ILE A 326 26.18 4.46 1.36
CA ILE A 326 27.50 4.94 0.95
C ILE A 326 28.57 4.58 1.98
N THR A 327 28.27 4.70 3.28
CA THR A 327 29.23 4.54 4.37
C THR A 327 29.27 3.15 4.98
N GLY A 328 28.31 2.31 4.67
CA GLY A 328 28.15 0.97 5.23
C GLY A 328 28.10 -0.14 4.18
N HIS A 329 27.81 -1.35 4.64
CA HIS A 329 27.71 -2.54 3.80
C HIS A 329 26.24 -2.78 3.38
N ILE A 330 25.99 -2.91 2.09
CA ILE A 330 24.65 -3.19 1.52
C ILE A 330 24.43 -4.71 1.53
N PRO A 331 23.26 -5.22 1.98
CA PRO A 331 22.08 -4.49 2.46
C PRO A 331 22.05 -4.27 3.99
N ASP A 332 23.04 -4.70 4.73
CA ASP A 332 22.96 -4.80 6.20
C ASP A 332 22.90 -3.44 6.91
N ALA A 333 23.53 -2.42 6.33
CA ALA A 333 23.49 -1.06 6.85
C ALA A 333 22.14 -0.35 6.61
N LEU A 334 21.30 -0.89 5.73
CA LEU A 334 20.03 -0.28 5.33
C LEU A 334 18.90 -0.65 6.29
N ARG A 335 18.03 0.32 6.59
CA ARG A 335 16.88 0.11 7.48
C ARG A 335 15.63 -0.38 6.74
N ASN A 336 15.39 0.15 5.55
CA ASN A 336 14.15 -0.02 4.81
C ASN A 336 14.38 -0.64 3.43
N CYS A 337 15.30 -1.58 3.31
CA CYS A 337 15.56 -2.29 2.07
C CYS A 337 14.41 -3.26 1.76
N VAL A 338 13.66 -2.99 0.69
CA VAL A 338 12.47 -3.77 0.32
C VAL A 338 12.78 -4.99 -0.55
N ASN A 339 13.97 -5.05 -1.14
CA ASN A 339 14.41 -6.16 -1.97
C ASN A 339 15.60 -6.96 -1.38
N LYS A 340 15.77 -6.90 -0.07
CA LYS A 340 16.88 -7.56 0.65
C LYS A 340 16.98 -9.06 0.34
N GLU A 341 15.85 -9.75 0.34
CA GLU A 341 15.79 -11.19 0.08
C GLU A 341 16.28 -11.53 -1.33
N TYR A 342 15.85 -10.76 -2.34
CA TYR A 342 16.29 -10.95 -3.72
C TYR A 342 17.79 -10.66 -3.89
N LEU A 343 18.33 -9.66 -3.20
CA LEU A 343 19.78 -9.36 -3.21
C LEU A 343 20.60 -10.51 -2.63
N LEU A 344 20.13 -11.12 -1.53
CA LEU A 344 20.80 -12.27 -0.91
C LEU A 344 20.76 -13.49 -1.83
N LEU A 345 19.63 -13.76 -2.48
CA LEU A 345 19.50 -14.83 -3.46
C LEU A 345 20.42 -14.60 -4.66
N ALA A 346 20.44 -13.40 -5.22
CA ALA A 346 21.30 -13.06 -6.35
C ALA A 346 22.79 -13.23 -6.00
N ALA A 347 23.20 -12.88 -4.79
CA ALA A 347 24.56 -13.08 -4.31
C ALA A 347 24.92 -14.56 -4.16
N GLN A 348 23.99 -15.40 -3.72
CA GLN A 348 24.19 -16.85 -3.63
C GLN A 348 24.37 -17.49 -5.02
N TRP A 349 23.55 -17.09 -6.01
CA TRP A 349 23.68 -17.59 -7.38
C TRP A 349 24.99 -17.15 -8.05
N SER A 350 25.47 -15.94 -7.77
CA SER A 350 26.73 -15.44 -8.32
C SER A 350 27.98 -16.07 -7.69
N SER A 351 27.85 -16.68 -6.51
CA SER A 351 28.92 -17.39 -5.81
C SER A 351 29.04 -18.88 -6.20
N ILE A 352 28.07 -19.41 -6.96
CA ILE A 352 28.16 -20.75 -7.52
C ILE A 352 29.08 -20.69 -8.74
N ASP A 353 30.26 -21.29 -8.64
CA ASP A 353 31.21 -21.41 -9.72
C ASP A 353 30.55 -22.10 -10.92
N PRO A 354 30.48 -21.46 -12.10
CA PRO A 354 29.95 -22.11 -13.31
C PRO A 354 30.64 -23.43 -13.66
N ALA A 355 31.88 -23.62 -13.25
CA ALA A 355 32.63 -24.87 -13.43
C ALA A 355 32.14 -26.01 -12.51
N ALA A 356 31.48 -25.68 -11.39
CA ALA A 356 30.87 -26.66 -10.47
C ALA A 356 29.49 -27.16 -10.95
N VAL A 357 28.92 -26.60 -12.00
CA VAL A 357 27.59 -26.92 -12.55
C VAL A 357 27.68 -27.78 -13.84
N HIS A 358 28.86 -28.17 -14.28
CA HIS A 358 29.00 -29.20 -15.30
C HIS A 358 29.20 -30.58 -14.66
N PRO A 359 28.12 -31.37 -14.46
CA PRO A 359 28.31 -32.79 -14.36
C PRO A 359 28.69 -33.28 -15.77
N GLU A 360 29.79 -34.00 -15.86
CA GLU A 360 30.08 -34.77 -17.04
C GLU A 360 28.85 -35.59 -17.44
N LEU A 361 28.53 -35.57 -18.72
CA LEU A 361 27.47 -36.36 -19.35
C LEU A 361 27.79 -37.86 -19.24
N ASN A 362 27.69 -38.43 -18.06
CA ASN A 362 27.62 -39.87 -17.86
C ASN A 362 26.80 -40.19 -16.62
N GLY A 363 25.54 -40.57 -16.87
CA GLY A 363 24.74 -41.47 -16.03
C GLY A 363 24.35 -40.98 -14.64
N ALA A 364 23.09 -40.62 -14.50
CA ALA A 364 22.30 -40.68 -13.26
C ALA A 364 22.97 -40.16 -11.99
N ALA A 365 22.99 -38.84 -11.82
CA ALA A 365 23.18 -38.22 -10.51
C ALA A 365 21.92 -37.51 -10.09
N ALA A 366 21.34 -37.99 -8.96
CA ALA A 366 20.21 -37.39 -8.34
C ALA A 366 20.51 -35.93 -7.92
N TYR A 367 19.70 -34.99 -8.37
CA TYR A 367 19.75 -33.62 -7.89
C TYR A 367 19.46 -33.60 -6.38
N ARG A 368 20.47 -33.28 -5.59
CA ARG A 368 20.27 -32.91 -4.18
C ARG A 368 20.06 -31.41 -4.09
N PHE A 369 18.84 -30.99 -3.80
CA PHE A 369 18.57 -29.61 -3.40
C PHE A 369 19.18 -29.34 -2.03
N PRO A 370 19.70 -28.13 -1.77
CA PRO A 370 20.07 -27.73 -0.42
C PRO A 370 18.82 -27.79 0.50
N PRO A 371 18.98 -28.14 1.78
CA PRO A 371 17.84 -28.17 2.71
C PRO A 371 17.21 -26.79 2.82
N GLY A 372 15.93 -26.67 2.46
CA GLY A 372 15.15 -25.43 2.59
C GLY A 372 14.49 -24.90 1.32
N VAL A 373 14.71 -25.50 0.15
CA VAL A 373 14.02 -25.08 -1.09
C VAL A 373 12.83 -25.99 -1.34
N VAL A 374 11.63 -25.48 -1.16
CA VAL A 374 10.38 -26.15 -1.56
C VAL A 374 10.30 -26.12 -3.08
N GLY A 375 10.29 -27.27 -3.72
CA GLY A 375 10.24 -27.38 -5.19
C GLY A 375 8.90 -26.85 -5.73
N VAL A 376 8.97 -25.96 -6.70
CA VAL A 376 7.83 -25.58 -7.54
C VAL A 376 7.64 -26.69 -8.57
N ALA A 377 6.49 -27.34 -8.52
CA ALA A 377 6.10 -28.34 -9.50
C ALA A 377 5.85 -27.68 -10.87
N THR A 378 6.62 -28.07 -11.89
CA THR A 378 6.31 -27.75 -13.29
C THR A 378 5.29 -28.78 -13.83
N PRO A 379 4.26 -28.35 -14.56
CA PRO A 379 3.30 -29.27 -15.16
C PRO A 379 3.95 -29.98 -16.35
N GLY A 380 4.03 -31.31 -16.32
CA GLY A 380 4.34 -32.09 -17.52
C GLY A 380 5.34 -33.26 -17.41
N LEU A 381 5.57 -33.83 -16.23
CA LEU A 381 6.32 -35.09 -16.10
C LEU A 381 5.48 -36.17 -15.42
N PRO A 382 5.58 -37.45 -15.82
CA PRO A 382 4.72 -38.54 -15.32
C PRO A 382 5.06 -38.91 -13.87
N GLU A 383 4.02 -39.34 -13.17
CA GLU A 383 4.03 -39.75 -11.76
C GLU A 383 5.08 -40.80 -11.44
N ALA A 384 5.86 -40.57 -10.39
CA ALA A 384 6.70 -41.56 -9.75
C ALA A 384 5.90 -42.35 -8.71
N PRO A 385 6.21 -43.64 -8.50
CA PRO A 385 5.38 -44.54 -7.71
C PRO A 385 5.41 -44.22 -6.21
N VAL A 386 4.24 -44.33 -5.61
CA VAL A 386 3.98 -44.20 -4.17
C VAL A 386 4.72 -45.31 -3.44
N VAL A 387 5.55 -44.96 -2.47
CA VAL A 387 6.07 -45.91 -1.46
C VAL A 387 5.19 -45.81 -0.23
N GLU A 388 4.40 -46.85 0.02
CA GLU A 388 3.68 -47.08 1.27
C GLU A 388 4.64 -47.33 2.44
N GLY A 389 4.32 -46.73 3.57
CA GLY A 389 4.69 -47.26 4.87
C GLY A 389 5.56 -46.37 5.77
N ILE A 390 4.94 -45.49 6.54
CA ILE A 390 5.32 -45.28 7.95
C ILE A 390 4.04 -44.97 8.73
N VAL A 391 3.75 -45.86 9.69
CA VAL A 391 2.62 -45.81 10.61
C VAL A 391 2.90 -44.73 11.67
N ALA A 392 2.02 -43.77 11.79
CA ALA A 392 2.06 -42.80 12.88
C ALA A 392 1.40 -43.38 14.12
N HIS A 393 2.13 -43.47 15.22
CA HIS A 393 1.61 -43.78 16.53
C HIS A 393 0.72 -42.66 17.06
N GLY A 394 -0.47 -43.05 17.50
CA GLY A 394 -1.51 -42.16 18.00
C GLY A 394 -1.16 -41.49 19.33
N ILE A 395 -1.64 -40.28 19.48
CA ILE A 395 -1.75 -39.56 20.75
C ILE A 395 -3.22 -39.63 21.19
N PRO A 396 -3.50 -39.93 22.47
CA PRO A 396 -4.87 -40.21 22.93
C PRO A 396 -5.68 -38.91 23.05
N SER A 397 -6.92 -38.98 22.58
CA SER A 397 -7.94 -37.96 22.73
C SER A 397 -8.39 -37.84 24.19
N VAL A 398 -8.29 -36.63 24.74
CA VAL A 398 -8.94 -36.29 26.00
C VAL A 398 -10.26 -35.61 25.68
N SER A 399 -11.34 -36.29 26.00
CA SER A 399 -12.70 -35.77 25.95
C SER A 399 -12.92 -34.79 27.11
N HIS A 400 -13.28 -33.57 26.84
CA HIS A 400 -13.87 -32.68 27.82
C HIS A 400 -15.32 -32.38 27.47
N SER A 401 -16.18 -32.85 28.38
CA SER A 401 -17.61 -32.64 28.43
C SER A 401 -17.94 -31.16 28.66
N ALA A 402 -18.92 -30.68 27.93
CA ALA A 402 -19.49 -29.37 28.08
C ALA A 402 -20.27 -29.19 29.38
N PRO A 403 -20.23 -28.01 30.02
CA PRO A 403 -21.15 -27.71 31.10
C PRO A 403 -22.47 -27.13 30.56
N ARG A 404 -23.54 -27.60 31.17
CA ARG A 404 -24.94 -27.25 30.89
C ARG A 404 -25.22 -25.79 31.27
N THR A 405 -26.04 -25.13 30.47
CA THR A 405 -26.71 -23.88 30.77
C THR A 405 -27.79 -24.07 31.84
N PRO A 406 -27.99 -23.15 32.77
CA PRO A 406 -29.21 -23.03 33.57
C PRO A 406 -30.22 -22.09 32.89
N SER A 407 -31.46 -22.54 32.92
CA SER A 407 -32.64 -21.78 32.47
C SER A 407 -33.10 -20.74 33.51
N PRO A 408 -33.93 -19.78 33.08
CA PRO A 408 -34.24 -18.59 33.86
C PRO A 408 -35.40 -18.80 34.85
N GLY A 409 -35.30 -18.16 35.97
CA GLY A 409 -36.40 -18.06 36.91
C GLY A 409 -36.12 -17.09 38.04
N GLU A 410 -37.05 -16.22 38.15
CA GLU A 410 -37.50 -15.44 39.33
C GLU A 410 -37.03 -14.00 39.54
N THR A 411 -38.04 -13.22 39.42
CA THR A 411 -38.23 -11.84 39.79
C THR A 411 -38.10 -11.59 41.29
N SER A 412 -37.48 -10.49 41.70
CA SER A 412 -37.88 -9.77 42.89
C SER A 412 -37.76 -8.26 42.70
N LYS A 413 -38.90 -7.63 42.95
CA LYS A 413 -39.12 -6.19 43.08
C LYS A 413 -38.43 -5.68 44.33
N LEU A 414 -37.97 -4.44 44.30
CA LEU A 414 -38.06 -3.46 45.38
C LEU A 414 -37.76 -2.07 44.83
N ASP A 415 -38.78 -1.28 44.69
CA ASP A 415 -39.15 0.07 45.17
C ASP A 415 -38.02 1.10 45.22
N ALA A 416 -38.16 2.11 44.39
CA ALA A 416 -38.89 3.39 44.56
C ALA A 416 -38.11 4.48 45.31
N ASP A 417 -38.16 5.64 44.70
CA ASP A 417 -38.01 6.99 45.27
C ASP A 417 -36.61 7.59 45.41
N ARG A 418 -36.33 8.51 44.49
CA ARG A 418 -35.96 9.87 44.88
C ARG A 418 -36.07 10.88 43.73
N GLU A 419 -36.78 11.89 44.07
CA GLU A 419 -37.17 13.06 43.31
C GLU A 419 -36.00 13.91 42.79
N ILE A 420 -36.27 14.56 41.67
CA ILE A 420 -35.50 15.67 41.08
C ILE A 420 -35.93 16.96 41.75
N PRO A 421 -35.06 17.93 41.95
CA PRO A 421 -35.47 19.33 41.91
C PRO A 421 -34.91 20.01 40.66
N ALA A 422 -35.81 20.70 39.97
CA ALA A 422 -35.54 21.71 38.98
C ALA A 422 -34.99 22.98 39.63
N ASP A 423 -34.31 23.77 38.79
CA ASP A 423 -34.07 25.21 38.79
C ASP A 423 -32.58 25.62 38.87
N GLN A 424 -32.12 26.13 37.85
CA GLN A 424 -31.70 27.42 37.29
C GLN A 424 -30.80 27.25 36.08
#